data_ddbcb6e36344d1712c3acb4faa32103c
#
_entry.id   ddbcb6e36344d1712c3acb4faa32103c
#
_cell.length_a   1.000
_cell.length_b   1.000
_cell.length_c   1.000
_cell.angle_alpha   90.00
_cell.angle_beta   90.00
_cell.angle_gamma   90.00
#
_symmetry.space_group_name_H-M   'P 1'
#
loop_
_entity.id
_entity.type
_entity.pdbx_description
1 polymer ?
#
loop_
_entity_poly.entity_id
_entity_poly.type
_entity_poly.pdbx_seq_one_letter_code
_entity_poly.pdbx_strand_id
1 'polypeptide(L)'
;GGRIDVNIVTGGDEIEQRRFGDRVDHDRRYARTAEFLEVVTRLWDGETVDFAGEFYTIDGAFIPEPPQPRPTVFFGGSSDPALSVAADHAEVYLTWGEPPQVAGTKITEVARRAETRGRTLEYGVRLHVISRETSAEAWRVADRLLAGISDDEIAAAFALHSASGST
;
A
#
# COMPACT_ATOMS: atom_id res chain seq x y z
N GLY A 1 -7.11 -8.63 -22.14
CA GLY A 1 -7.01 -8.04 -20.84
C GLY A 1 -6.14 -8.84 -19.89
N GLY A 2 -6.23 -8.50 -18.62
CA GLY A 2 -5.61 -9.25 -17.52
C GLY A 2 -4.08 -9.11 -17.41
N ARG A 3 -3.52 -7.94 -17.80
CA ARG A 3 -2.08 -7.68 -17.75
C ARG A 3 -1.71 -6.50 -16.85
N ILE A 4 -2.69 -5.98 -16.13
CA ILE A 4 -2.51 -4.82 -15.25
C ILE A 4 -3.04 -5.19 -13.88
N ASP A 5 -2.21 -4.99 -12.89
CA ASP A 5 -2.57 -4.95 -11.48
C ASP A 5 -2.35 -3.52 -10.97
N VAL A 6 -3.02 -3.14 -9.90
CA VAL A 6 -2.91 -1.80 -9.35
C VAL A 6 -2.42 -1.85 -7.90
N ASN A 7 -1.38 -1.07 -7.62
CA ASN A 7 -0.93 -0.84 -6.25
C ASN A 7 -1.43 0.53 -5.80
N ILE A 8 -2.34 0.53 -4.85
CA ILE A 8 -2.93 1.75 -4.31
C ILE A 8 -2.06 2.27 -3.17
N VAL A 9 -1.69 3.54 -3.26
CA VAL A 9 -0.85 4.23 -2.27
C VAL A 9 -1.59 5.44 -1.74
N THR A 10 -1.87 5.45 -0.45
CA THR A 10 -2.60 6.55 0.21
C THR A 10 -1.73 7.82 0.35
N GLY A 11 -0.41 7.66 0.34
CA GLY A 11 0.56 8.74 0.54
C GLY A 11 0.99 8.86 2.01
N GLY A 12 2.28 8.68 2.27
CA GLY A 12 2.85 8.64 3.64
C GLY A 12 3.45 9.95 4.11
N ASP A 13 4.03 10.75 3.22
CA ASP A 13 4.72 11.99 3.58
C ASP A 13 3.74 13.17 3.60
N GLU A 14 3.47 13.68 4.80
CA GLU A 14 2.54 14.79 5.01
C GLU A 14 3.05 16.10 4.39
N ILE A 15 4.37 16.32 4.39
CA ILE A 15 4.96 17.54 3.81
C ILE A 15 4.82 17.50 2.29
N GLU A 16 5.07 16.35 1.69
CA GLU A 16 4.89 16.16 0.26
C GLU A 16 3.41 16.33 -0.14
N GLN A 17 2.50 15.70 0.58
CA GLN A 17 1.05 15.83 0.33
C GLN A 17 0.61 17.31 0.38
N ARG A 18 1.04 18.06 1.38
CA ARG A 18 0.74 19.49 1.47
C ARG A 18 1.31 20.32 0.32
N ARG A 19 2.48 19.96 -0.20
CA ARG A 19 3.07 20.64 -1.37
C ARG A 19 2.24 20.45 -2.64
N PHE A 20 1.54 19.32 -2.76
CA PHE A 20 0.60 19.03 -3.84
C PHE A 20 -0.85 19.46 -3.54
N GLY A 21 -1.07 20.19 -2.45
CA GLY A 21 -2.37 20.74 -2.09
C GLY A 21 -3.27 19.81 -1.29
N ASP A 22 -2.84 18.59 -1.01
CA ASP A 22 -3.59 17.68 -0.13
C ASP A 22 -3.34 18.06 1.34
N ARG A 23 -4.43 18.42 2.02
CA ARG A 23 -4.42 18.84 3.43
C ARG A 23 -5.22 17.90 4.32
N VAL A 24 -5.67 16.79 3.78
CA VAL A 24 -6.39 15.75 4.53
C VAL A 24 -5.41 15.08 5.48
N ASP A 25 -5.81 14.92 6.75
CA ASP A 25 -4.97 14.24 7.74
C ASP A 25 -4.77 12.76 7.41
N HIS A 26 -3.80 12.15 8.09
CA HIS A 26 -3.38 10.78 7.83
C HIS A 26 -4.55 9.78 7.81
N ASP A 27 -5.35 9.72 8.86
CA ASP A 27 -6.38 8.70 9.00
C ASP A 27 -7.54 8.94 8.02
N ARG A 28 -7.90 10.19 7.82
CA ARG A 28 -8.92 10.56 6.82
C ARG A 28 -8.46 10.28 5.38
N ARG A 29 -7.16 10.32 5.08
CA ARG A 29 -6.67 9.86 3.78
C ARG A 29 -6.94 8.37 3.55
N TYR A 30 -6.84 7.54 4.59
CA TYR A 30 -7.21 6.13 4.48
C TYR A 30 -8.73 5.94 4.33
N ALA A 31 -9.55 6.73 5.02
CA ALA A 31 -10.99 6.72 4.80
C ALA A 31 -11.34 7.09 3.35
N ARG A 32 -10.71 8.13 2.79
CA ARG A 32 -10.85 8.49 1.38
C ARG A 32 -10.43 7.36 0.44
N THR A 33 -9.35 6.67 0.77
CA THR A 33 -8.88 5.52 -0.02
C THR A 33 -9.87 4.35 0.03
N ALA A 34 -10.49 4.10 1.17
CA ALA A 34 -11.53 3.08 1.30
C ALA A 34 -12.74 3.39 0.40
N GLU A 35 -13.27 4.61 0.46
CA GLU A 35 -14.36 5.02 -0.43
C GLU A 35 -13.98 4.93 -1.92
N PHE A 36 -12.76 5.36 -2.26
CA PHE A 36 -12.25 5.23 -3.63
C PHE A 36 -12.23 3.78 -4.09
N LEU A 37 -11.70 2.88 -3.27
CA LEU A 37 -11.62 1.45 -3.59
C LEU A 37 -13.01 0.82 -3.68
N GLU A 38 -13.93 1.18 -2.81
CA GLU A 38 -15.31 0.70 -2.90
C GLU A 38 -15.96 1.09 -4.23
N VAL A 39 -15.87 2.36 -4.60
CA VAL A 39 -16.46 2.84 -5.86
C VAL A 39 -15.79 2.19 -7.07
N VAL A 40 -14.46 2.20 -7.12
CA VAL A 40 -13.75 1.74 -8.33
C VAL A 40 -13.84 0.23 -8.54
N THR A 41 -13.83 -0.55 -7.46
CA THR A 41 -13.97 -2.02 -7.59
C THR A 41 -15.36 -2.41 -8.07
N ARG A 42 -16.42 -1.77 -7.58
CA ARG A 42 -17.79 -1.98 -8.06
C ARG A 42 -17.95 -1.59 -9.54
N LEU A 43 -17.32 -0.50 -9.97
CA LEU A 43 -17.28 -0.10 -11.38
C LEU A 43 -16.56 -1.13 -12.25
N TRP A 44 -15.44 -1.69 -11.76
CA TRP A 44 -14.71 -2.75 -12.47
C TRP A 44 -15.48 -4.08 -12.51
N ASP A 45 -16.34 -4.33 -11.52
CA ASP A 45 -17.23 -5.50 -11.50
C ASP A 45 -18.45 -5.30 -12.42
N GLY A 46 -18.57 -4.15 -13.08
CA GLY A 46 -19.62 -3.85 -14.06
C GLY A 46 -20.91 -3.33 -13.44
N GLU A 47 -20.88 -2.90 -12.19
CA GLU A 47 -22.05 -2.30 -11.56
C GLU A 47 -22.32 -0.87 -12.08
N THR A 48 -23.57 -0.46 -12.02
CA THR A 48 -23.93 0.95 -11.99
C THR A 48 -23.90 1.42 -10.55
N VAL A 49 -23.07 2.42 -10.27
CA VAL A 49 -22.74 2.81 -8.90
C VAL A 49 -23.41 4.14 -8.54
N ASP A 50 -24.25 4.09 -7.51
CA ASP A 50 -24.64 5.21 -6.70
C ASP A 50 -23.89 5.13 -5.37
N PHE A 51 -23.24 6.22 -4.97
CA PHE A 51 -22.45 6.25 -3.72
C PHE A 51 -22.52 7.65 -3.11
N ALA A 52 -22.72 7.73 -1.80
CA ALA A 52 -22.73 8.96 -1.04
C ALA A 52 -21.85 8.78 0.21
N GLY A 53 -20.57 9.11 0.09
CA GLY A 53 -19.58 9.06 1.15
C GLY A 53 -19.19 10.43 1.67
N GLU A 54 -18.15 10.47 2.47
CA GLU A 54 -17.56 11.70 2.98
C GLU A 54 -16.74 12.43 1.90
N PHE A 55 -16.06 11.68 1.05
CA PHE A 55 -15.11 12.18 0.05
C PHE A 55 -15.66 12.11 -1.37
N TYR A 56 -16.50 11.16 -1.66
CA TYR A 56 -17.05 10.96 -2.99
C TYR A 56 -18.57 10.92 -2.98
N THR A 57 -19.16 11.57 -3.99
CA THR A 57 -20.57 11.45 -4.32
C THR A 57 -20.67 11.04 -5.77
N ILE A 58 -21.27 9.91 -6.05
CA ILE A 58 -21.37 9.29 -7.36
C ILE A 58 -22.87 9.06 -7.65
N ASP A 59 -23.32 9.42 -8.84
CA ASP A 59 -24.70 9.31 -9.26
C ASP A 59 -24.76 8.53 -10.59
N GLY A 60 -25.14 7.28 -10.52
CA GLY A 60 -25.36 6.40 -11.66
C GLY A 60 -24.12 6.16 -12.54
N ALA A 61 -22.90 6.19 -11.98
CA ALA A 61 -21.69 5.96 -12.78
C ALA A 61 -21.55 4.50 -13.20
N PHE A 62 -21.09 4.26 -14.42
CA PHE A 62 -20.82 2.92 -14.93
C PHE A 62 -19.67 2.93 -15.94
N ILE A 63 -19.04 1.77 -16.15
CA ILE A 63 -18.04 1.55 -17.19
C ILE A 63 -18.68 0.69 -18.28
N PRO A 64 -18.82 1.18 -19.53
CA PRO A 64 -19.48 0.42 -20.61
C PRO A 64 -18.81 -0.92 -20.92
N GLU A 65 -17.48 -0.99 -20.80
CA GLU A 65 -16.67 -2.20 -21.02
C GLU A 65 -15.72 -2.39 -19.80
N PRO A 66 -16.22 -2.97 -18.71
CA PRO A 66 -15.41 -3.19 -17.52
C PRO A 66 -14.26 -4.16 -17.82
N PRO A 67 -13.11 -4.01 -17.14
CA PRO A 67 -11.94 -4.85 -17.37
C PRO A 67 -12.23 -6.32 -17.03
N GLN A 68 -11.84 -7.24 -17.92
CA GLN A 68 -11.96 -8.68 -17.70
C GLN A 68 -10.62 -9.37 -17.94
N PRO A 69 -10.04 -10.05 -16.95
CA PRO A 69 -10.44 -9.99 -15.53
C PRO A 69 -10.23 -8.60 -14.92
N ARG A 70 -10.89 -8.36 -13.80
CA ARG A 70 -10.67 -7.16 -12.96
C ARG A 70 -9.19 -7.07 -12.54
N PRO A 71 -8.58 -5.87 -12.49
CA PRO A 71 -7.25 -5.69 -11.93
C PRO A 71 -7.18 -6.16 -10.47
N THR A 72 -6.10 -6.85 -10.12
CA THR A 72 -5.80 -7.21 -8.73
C THR A 72 -5.39 -5.95 -7.96
N VAL A 73 -5.98 -5.72 -6.81
CA VAL A 73 -5.63 -4.60 -5.94
C VAL A 73 -4.54 -5.04 -4.96
N PHE A 74 -3.38 -4.43 -5.09
CA PHE A 74 -2.28 -4.50 -4.14
C PHE A 74 -2.36 -3.29 -3.20
N PHE A 75 -2.16 -3.51 -1.92
CA PHE A 75 -2.18 -2.44 -0.93
C PHE A 75 -1.16 -2.69 0.17
N GLY A 76 -0.43 -1.64 0.58
CA GLY A 76 0.54 -1.72 1.67
C GLY A 76 0.37 -0.59 2.66
N GLY A 77 0.78 -0.82 3.88
CA GLY A 77 0.76 0.13 4.97
C GLY A 77 0.76 -0.58 6.32
N SER A 78 1.25 0.09 7.35
CA SER A 78 1.47 -0.53 8.67
C SER A 78 0.61 0.11 9.76
N SER A 79 0.01 1.26 9.51
CA SER A 79 -0.88 1.93 10.47
C SER A 79 -2.21 1.17 10.62
N ASP A 80 -2.87 1.37 11.74
CA ASP A 80 -4.16 0.72 12.01
C ASP A 80 -5.21 0.96 10.91
N PRO A 81 -5.42 2.20 10.43
CA PRO A 81 -6.33 2.43 9.30
C PRO A 81 -5.84 1.77 8.00
N ALA A 82 -4.52 1.67 7.75
CA ALA A 82 -4.00 0.99 6.58
C ALA A 82 -4.33 -0.51 6.59
N LEU A 83 -4.15 -1.18 7.72
CA LEU A 83 -4.49 -2.60 7.88
C LEU A 83 -5.99 -2.84 7.69
N SER A 84 -6.83 -1.90 8.09
CA SER A 84 -8.28 -1.99 7.87
C SER A 84 -8.64 -1.87 6.39
N VAL A 85 -8.09 -0.87 5.68
CA VAL A 85 -8.29 -0.71 4.23
C VAL A 85 -7.80 -1.95 3.46
N ALA A 86 -6.63 -2.49 3.83
CA ALA A 86 -6.11 -3.72 3.22
C ALA A 86 -7.08 -4.90 3.41
N ALA A 87 -7.55 -5.11 4.63
CA ALA A 87 -8.47 -6.20 4.96
C ALA A 87 -9.82 -6.08 4.24
N ASP A 88 -10.30 -4.86 4.02
CA ASP A 88 -11.59 -4.59 3.37
C ASP A 88 -11.51 -4.67 1.85
N HIS A 89 -10.41 -4.25 1.23
CA HIS A 89 -10.40 -3.95 -0.21
C HIS A 89 -9.28 -4.62 -1.00
N ALA A 90 -8.15 -5.01 -0.38
CA ALA A 90 -7.03 -5.60 -1.13
C ALA A 90 -7.24 -7.09 -1.45
N GLU A 91 -6.69 -7.55 -2.56
CA GLU A 91 -6.45 -8.97 -2.82
C GLU A 91 -5.05 -9.38 -2.34
N VAL A 92 -4.08 -8.46 -2.44
CA VAL A 92 -2.69 -8.70 -2.01
C VAL A 92 -2.25 -7.64 -1.01
N TYR A 93 -1.90 -8.06 0.20
CA TYR A 93 -1.28 -7.17 1.17
C TYR A 93 0.25 -7.19 1.04
N LEU A 94 0.86 -6.00 0.94
CA LEU A 94 2.30 -5.82 0.78
C LEU A 94 2.95 -5.33 2.07
N THR A 95 3.97 -6.06 2.54
CA THR A 95 4.87 -5.57 3.59
C THR A 95 6.14 -4.95 2.98
N TRP A 96 6.81 -4.12 3.75
CA TRP A 96 8.19 -3.75 3.47
C TRP A 96 9.14 -4.92 3.73
N GLY A 97 10.39 -4.82 3.25
CA GLY A 97 11.47 -5.77 3.54
C GLY A 97 11.95 -5.71 5.00
N GLU A 98 11.03 -5.90 5.91
CA GLU A 98 11.26 -5.92 7.36
C GLU A 98 11.79 -7.30 7.82
N PRO A 99 12.36 -7.39 9.04
CA PRO A 99 12.67 -8.68 9.62
C PRO A 99 11.45 -9.62 9.60
N PRO A 100 11.64 -10.92 9.31
CA PRO A 100 10.52 -11.86 9.13
C PRO A 100 9.50 -11.88 10.27
N GLN A 101 9.95 -11.69 11.50
CA GLN A 101 9.08 -11.66 12.69
C GLN A 101 8.14 -10.44 12.68
N VAL A 102 8.65 -9.27 12.26
CA VAL A 102 7.88 -8.03 12.17
C VAL A 102 6.86 -8.14 11.04
N ALA A 103 7.28 -8.57 9.86
CA ALA A 103 6.39 -8.83 8.73
C ALA A 103 5.32 -9.87 9.09
N GLY A 104 5.69 -10.95 9.76
CA GLY A 104 4.78 -12.00 10.22
C GLY A 104 3.69 -11.49 11.17
N THR A 105 4.04 -10.57 12.09
CA THR A 105 3.06 -9.95 12.98
C THR A 105 2.02 -9.13 12.21
N LYS A 106 2.45 -8.32 11.22
CA LYS A 106 1.56 -7.52 10.38
C LYS A 106 0.65 -8.40 9.53
N ILE A 107 1.21 -9.45 8.92
CA ILE A 107 0.46 -10.42 8.12
C ILE A 107 -0.61 -11.10 8.97
N THR A 108 -0.27 -11.54 10.19
CA THR A 108 -1.22 -12.17 11.10
C THR A 108 -2.37 -11.23 11.46
N GLU A 109 -2.06 -9.96 11.74
CA GLU A 109 -3.09 -8.99 12.09
C GLU A 109 -4.03 -8.66 10.91
N VAL A 110 -3.48 -8.43 9.72
CA VAL A 110 -4.32 -8.16 8.55
C VAL A 110 -5.14 -9.38 8.14
N ALA A 111 -4.57 -10.60 8.25
CA ALA A 111 -5.29 -11.85 8.02
C ALA A 111 -6.49 -11.99 8.95
N ARG A 112 -6.29 -11.77 10.26
CA ARG A 112 -7.36 -11.81 11.26
C ARG A 112 -8.48 -10.80 10.94
N ARG A 113 -8.13 -9.59 10.52
CA ARG A 113 -9.13 -8.58 10.10
C ARG A 113 -9.90 -9.03 8.87
N ALA A 114 -9.21 -9.53 7.86
CA ALA A 114 -9.85 -10.03 6.65
C ALA A 114 -10.79 -11.21 6.93
N GLU A 115 -10.37 -12.14 7.78
CA GLU A 115 -11.20 -13.29 8.19
C GLU A 115 -12.51 -12.87 8.83
N THR A 116 -12.52 -11.84 9.69
CA THR A 116 -13.75 -11.30 10.27
C THR A 116 -14.72 -10.71 9.23
N ARG A 117 -14.24 -10.45 8.01
CA ARG A 117 -14.99 -9.95 6.87
C ARG A 117 -15.29 -11.04 5.82
N GLY A 118 -14.96 -12.28 6.15
CA GLY A 118 -15.13 -13.42 5.24
C GLY A 118 -14.17 -13.40 4.05
N ARG A 119 -13.02 -12.69 4.16
CA ARG A 119 -12.04 -12.53 3.08
C ARG A 119 -10.73 -13.25 3.39
N THR A 120 -10.03 -13.63 2.34
CA THR A 120 -8.66 -14.16 2.38
C THR A 120 -7.81 -13.32 1.46
N LEU A 121 -6.59 -12.96 1.89
CA LEU A 121 -5.64 -12.18 1.12
C LEU A 121 -4.43 -13.03 0.73
N GLU A 122 -3.81 -12.66 -0.37
CA GLU A 122 -2.43 -13.05 -0.66
C GLU A 122 -1.44 -12.06 -0.02
N TYR A 123 -0.18 -12.45 0.11
CA TYR A 123 0.84 -11.65 0.77
C TYR A 123 2.06 -11.50 -0.11
N GLY A 124 2.57 -10.26 -0.19
CA GLY A 124 3.77 -9.92 -0.90
C GLY A 124 4.74 -9.12 -0.04
N VAL A 125 5.99 -9.07 -0.48
CA VAL A 125 7.04 -8.27 0.17
C VAL A 125 7.71 -7.36 -0.86
N ARG A 126 7.93 -6.09 -0.50
CA ARG A 126 8.68 -5.14 -1.31
C ARG A 126 10.14 -5.17 -0.87
N LEU A 127 11.01 -5.57 -1.77
CA LEU A 127 12.44 -5.69 -1.52
C LEU A 127 13.25 -4.87 -2.52
N HIS A 128 14.37 -4.30 -2.06
CA HIS A 128 15.42 -3.84 -2.94
C HIS A 128 16.30 -5.04 -3.30
N VAL A 129 16.38 -5.38 -4.57
CA VAL A 129 17.10 -6.57 -5.04
C VAL A 129 18.38 -6.16 -5.75
N ILE A 130 19.49 -6.75 -5.34
CA ILE A 130 20.78 -6.64 -6.01
C ILE A 130 21.09 -8.00 -6.63
N SER A 131 20.89 -8.13 -7.95
CA SER A 131 21.20 -9.37 -8.67
C SER A 131 22.58 -9.26 -9.34
N ARG A 132 23.44 -10.24 -9.09
CA ARG A 132 24.77 -10.41 -9.70
C ARG A 132 25.00 -11.89 -9.99
N GLU A 133 26.08 -12.21 -10.71
CA GLU A 133 26.41 -13.61 -11.02
C GLU A 133 26.73 -14.42 -9.75
N THR A 134 27.32 -13.78 -8.74
CA THR A 134 27.62 -14.41 -7.46
C THR A 134 27.10 -13.60 -6.28
N SER A 135 26.79 -14.30 -5.19
CA SER A 135 26.38 -13.67 -3.92
C SER A 135 27.46 -12.69 -3.41
N ALA A 136 28.74 -13.04 -3.53
CA ALA A 136 29.85 -12.17 -3.12
C ALA A 136 29.89 -10.85 -3.91
N GLU A 137 29.54 -10.86 -5.18
CA GLU A 137 29.42 -9.64 -5.99
C GLU A 137 28.22 -8.80 -5.60
N ALA A 138 27.09 -9.41 -5.32
CA ALA A 138 25.91 -8.72 -4.84
C ALA A 138 26.19 -8.00 -3.51
N TRP A 139 26.85 -8.66 -2.56
CA TRP A 139 27.23 -8.04 -1.30
C TRP A 139 28.24 -6.89 -1.47
N ARG A 140 29.26 -7.04 -2.34
CA ARG A 140 30.18 -5.93 -2.64
C ARG A 140 29.46 -4.71 -3.22
N VAL A 141 28.38 -4.90 -3.97
CA VAL A 141 27.57 -3.77 -4.45
C VAL A 141 26.79 -3.14 -3.28
N ALA A 142 26.19 -3.93 -2.42
CA ALA A 142 25.50 -3.44 -1.23
C ALA A 142 26.44 -2.59 -0.35
N ASP A 143 27.64 -3.10 -0.06
CA ASP A 143 28.66 -2.39 0.72
C ASP A 143 29.04 -1.05 0.09
N ARG A 144 29.21 -1.01 -1.22
CA ARG A 144 29.52 0.25 -1.94
C ARG A 144 28.38 1.27 -1.92
N LEU A 145 27.14 0.84 -1.90
CA LEU A 145 26.00 1.75 -1.80
C LEU A 145 25.96 2.46 -0.44
N LEU A 146 26.48 1.83 0.60
CA LEU A 146 26.52 2.37 1.96
C LEU A 146 27.85 3.08 2.29
N ALA A 147 28.92 2.81 1.56
CA ALA A 147 30.28 3.26 1.89
C ALA A 147 30.49 4.80 1.92
N GLY A 148 29.56 5.56 1.36
CA GLY A 148 29.57 7.04 1.38
C GLY A 148 28.62 7.68 2.36
N ILE A 149 27.94 6.89 3.17
CA ILE A 149 26.91 7.38 4.12
C ILE A 149 27.48 7.26 5.53
N SER A 150 27.54 8.37 6.26
CA SER A 150 27.99 8.37 7.65
C SER A 150 26.92 7.82 8.61
N ASP A 151 27.34 7.36 9.78
CA ASP A 151 26.44 6.90 10.83
C ASP A 151 25.44 8.00 11.25
N ASP A 152 25.85 9.27 11.25
CA ASP A 152 24.99 10.41 11.56
C ASP A 152 23.89 10.59 10.50
N GLU A 153 24.22 10.43 9.23
CA GLU A 153 23.24 10.51 8.13
C GLU A 153 22.25 9.33 8.19
N ILE A 154 22.71 8.14 8.55
CA ILE A 154 21.86 6.98 8.77
C ILE A 154 20.90 7.24 9.93
N ALA A 155 21.41 7.75 11.06
CA ALA A 155 20.61 8.05 12.23
C ALA A 155 19.57 9.15 11.95
N ALA A 156 19.95 10.18 11.20
CA ALA A 156 19.06 11.27 10.80
C ALA A 156 17.93 10.77 9.86
N ALA A 157 18.27 9.92 8.88
CA ALA A 157 17.30 9.31 7.97
C ALA A 157 16.31 8.41 8.71
N PHE A 158 16.82 7.64 9.69
CA PHE A 158 15.99 6.77 10.51
C PHE A 158 15.01 7.56 11.39
N ALA A 159 15.48 8.65 12.01
CA ALA A 159 14.64 9.55 12.81
C ALA A 159 13.54 10.19 11.96
N LEU A 160 13.87 10.65 10.75
CA LEU A 160 12.91 11.24 9.81
C LEU A 160 11.84 10.22 9.39
N HIS A 161 12.26 8.99 9.07
CA HIS A 161 11.34 7.91 8.68
C HIS A 161 10.41 7.50 9.81
N SER A 162 10.93 7.38 11.03
CA SER A 162 10.14 7.05 12.22
C SER A 162 9.11 8.12 12.56
N ALA A 163 9.40 9.39 12.25
CA ALA A 163 8.48 10.51 12.50
C ALA A 163 7.36 10.60 11.45
N SER A 164 7.52 9.99 10.27
CA SER A 164 6.56 10.12 9.16
C SER A 164 5.29 9.27 9.32
N GLY A 165 5.20 8.40 10.32
CA GLY A 165 4.06 7.50 10.52
C GLY A 165 3.86 6.46 9.41
N SER A 166 4.82 6.33 8.49
CA SER A 166 4.76 5.47 7.30
C SER A 166 5.41 4.09 7.49
N THR A 167 5.75 3.72 8.72
CA THR A 167 6.41 2.44 9.06
C THR A 167 5.43 1.40 9.54
#